data_f899d97310485597f970ea0677b73a65
#
_entry.id   f899d97310485597f970ea0677b73a65
#
_cell.length_a   1.000
_cell.length_b   1.000
_cell.length_c   1.000
_cell.angle_alpha   90.00
_cell.angle_beta   90.00
_cell.angle_gamma   90.00
#
_symmetry.space_group_name_H-M   'P 1'
#
loop_
_entity.id
_entity.type
_entity.pdbx_description
1 polymer ?
#
loop_
_entity_poly.entity_id
_entity_poly.type
_entity_poly.pdbx_seq_one_letter_code
_entity_poly.pdbx_strand_id
1 'polypeptide(L)'
;MIQENEIMVIDDFIDIEYQNQIKNILIGEETFKDYEFPWYYVDDVTVAYGESDTQHRPALTHPYVYYEGTSLGSIDSEFHKLFVPLLQRAAFKLGMPYVNALQGRSFLQFPLNLKNYDVDNPHIDLVEGHKHIVVLYYVCDSDGDTIIYNERKESETYTIKQRVTPKQGRVVIFDGWLMHTAEQPINNIRCVVNYNLN
;
A
#
# COMPACT_ATOMS: atom_id res chain seq x y z
N MET A 1 -18.87 2.27 7.74
CA MET A 1 -17.60 1.71 8.29
C MET A 1 -17.45 0.29 7.77
N ILE A 2 -16.24 -0.11 7.42
CA ILE A 2 -15.94 -1.49 7.05
C ILE A 2 -16.28 -2.41 8.23
N GLN A 3 -16.95 -3.53 7.95
CA GLN A 3 -17.23 -4.52 8.98
C GLN A 3 -15.93 -5.29 9.31
N GLU A 4 -15.87 -5.82 10.51
CA GLU A 4 -14.75 -6.68 10.91
C GLU A 4 -14.61 -7.85 9.92
N ASN A 5 -13.41 -8.07 9.41
CA ASN A 5 -13.10 -9.06 8.38
C ASN A 5 -13.65 -8.79 6.96
N GLU A 6 -14.24 -7.65 6.69
CA GLU A 6 -14.65 -7.28 5.34
C GLU A 6 -13.44 -6.87 4.48
N ILE A 7 -13.44 -7.29 3.22
CA ILE A 7 -12.47 -6.88 2.19
C ILE A 7 -13.26 -6.38 1.00
N MET A 8 -13.02 -5.14 0.60
CA MET A 8 -13.61 -4.56 -0.60
C MET A 8 -12.55 -4.45 -1.69
N VAL A 9 -12.81 -5.03 -2.86
CA VAL A 9 -11.99 -4.87 -4.07
C VAL A 9 -12.83 -4.14 -5.10
N ILE A 10 -12.36 -2.99 -5.56
CA ILE A 10 -13.12 -2.12 -6.46
C ILE A 10 -12.23 -1.72 -7.62
N ASP A 11 -12.62 -2.07 -8.84
CA ASP A 11 -11.96 -1.65 -10.08
C ASP A 11 -12.41 -0.24 -10.44
N ASP A 12 -11.58 0.46 -11.20
CA ASP A 12 -11.81 1.82 -11.69
C ASP A 12 -12.29 2.75 -10.56
N PHE A 13 -11.58 2.67 -9.42
CA PHE A 13 -11.96 3.37 -8.21
C PHE A 13 -11.96 4.89 -8.37
N ILE A 14 -11.12 5.43 -9.22
CA ILE A 14 -11.09 6.82 -9.68
C ILE A 14 -11.20 6.83 -11.20
N ASP A 15 -11.53 7.96 -11.80
CA ASP A 15 -11.64 8.06 -13.27
C ASP A 15 -10.29 7.80 -13.97
N ILE A 16 -10.37 7.37 -15.21
CA ILE A 16 -9.20 6.90 -15.97
C ILE A 16 -8.16 8.02 -16.22
N GLU A 17 -8.61 9.25 -16.35
CA GLU A 17 -7.70 10.39 -16.57
C GLU A 17 -6.85 10.61 -15.32
N TYR A 18 -7.48 10.51 -14.14
CA TYR A 18 -6.78 10.65 -12.88
C TYR A 18 -5.88 9.43 -12.57
N GLN A 19 -6.31 8.21 -12.93
CA GLN A 19 -5.45 7.03 -12.87
C GLN A 19 -4.16 7.23 -13.66
N ASN A 20 -4.29 7.72 -14.92
CA ASN A 20 -3.15 7.99 -15.79
C ASN A 20 -2.27 9.12 -15.26
N GLN A 21 -2.85 10.15 -14.68
CA GLN A 21 -2.08 11.22 -14.03
C GLN A 21 -1.22 10.67 -12.88
N ILE A 22 -1.80 9.89 -11.97
CA ILE A 22 -1.06 9.27 -10.87
C ILE A 22 0.06 8.37 -11.43
N LYS A 23 -0.26 7.52 -12.39
CA LYS A 23 0.70 6.62 -13.02
C LYS A 23 1.86 7.38 -13.65
N ASN A 24 1.58 8.41 -14.43
CA ASN A 24 2.61 9.20 -15.10
C ASN A 24 3.52 9.92 -14.11
N ILE A 25 2.98 10.43 -13.00
CA ILE A 25 3.78 11.08 -11.96
C ILE A 25 4.71 10.07 -11.25
N LEU A 26 4.21 8.88 -10.92
CA LEU A 26 4.98 7.92 -10.13
C LEU A 26 5.94 7.08 -10.98
N ILE A 27 5.51 6.63 -12.15
CA ILE A 27 6.25 5.66 -12.97
C ILE A 27 6.21 5.95 -14.47
N GLY A 28 5.83 7.16 -14.89
CA GLY A 28 5.76 7.52 -16.30
C GLY A 28 7.14 7.62 -16.95
N GLU A 29 7.22 7.32 -18.25
CA GLU A 29 8.43 7.42 -19.04
C GLU A 29 8.78 8.88 -19.38
N GLU A 30 7.78 9.74 -19.49
CA GLU A 30 7.99 11.17 -19.67
C GLU A 30 8.21 11.82 -18.31
N THR A 31 9.44 12.13 -18.00
CA THR A 31 9.78 13.11 -16.97
C THR A 31 9.08 14.41 -17.37
N PHE A 32 7.96 14.73 -16.72
CA PHE A 32 7.48 16.09 -16.68
C PHE A 32 8.64 16.91 -16.14
N LYS A 33 9.23 17.77 -16.97
CA LYS A 33 10.43 18.56 -16.62
C LYS A 33 10.27 19.40 -15.34
N ASP A 34 9.06 19.52 -14.83
CA ASP A 34 8.72 20.34 -13.68
C ASP A 34 8.42 19.53 -12.41
N TYR A 35 8.35 18.19 -12.47
CA TYR A 35 8.06 17.35 -11.31
C TYR A 35 8.84 16.04 -11.38
N GLU A 36 9.99 16.01 -10.67
CA GLU A 36 10.67 14.76 -10.37
C GLU A 36 10.04 14.17 -9.12
N PHE A 37 9.35 13.01 -9.26
CA PHE A 37 8.83 12.31 -8.10
C PHE A 37 9.98 11.63 -7.34
N PRO A 38 10.25 12.01 -6.08
CA PRO A 38 11.41 11.51 -5.34
C PRO A 38 11.13 10.11 -4.79
N TRP A 39 11.83 9.13 -5.32
CA TRP A 39 11.89 7.79 -4.80
C TRP A 39 13.09 7.61 -3.88
N TYR A 40 12.89 6.98 -2.73
CA TYR A 40 13.94 6.66 -1.77
C TYR A 40 14.19 5.15 -1.78
N TYR A 41 15.47 4.77 -1.86
CA TYR A 41 15.87 3.36 -1.81
C TYR A 41 15.73 2.81 -0.39
N VAL A 42 15.21 1.58 -0.28
CA VAL A 42 15.22 0.77 0.94
C VAL A 42 15.81 -0.60 0.62
N ASP A 43 16.69 -1.07 1.49
CA ASP A 43 17.36 -2.38 1.31
C ASP A 43 16.39 -3.55 1.42
N ASP A 44 15.39 -3.40 2.27
CA ASP A 44 14.38 -4.43 2.51
C ASP A 44 13.07 -3.81 2.99
N VAL A 45 12.01 -3.99 2.20
CA VAL A 45 10.67 -3.49 2.54
C VAL A 45 9.93 -4.37 3.55
N THR A 46 10.47 -5.55 3.86
CA THR A 46 9.84 -6.53 4.75
C THR A 46 10.28 -6.39 6.19
N VAL A 47 11.29 -5.57 6.46
CA VAL A 47 11.85 -5.38 7.81
C VAL A 47 11.20 -4.17 8.47
N ALA A 48 10.56 -4.38 9.61
CA ALA A 48 10.18 -3.29 10.49
C ALA A 48 11.44 -2.63 11.07
N TYR A 49 11.37 -1.32 11.32
CA TYR A 49 12.52 -0.56 11.80
C TYR A 49 13.08 -1.18 13.10
N GLY A 50 14.33 -1.68 13.03
CA GLY A 50 15.02 -2.30 14.17
C GLY A 50 15.01 -3.83 14.22
N GLU A 51 14.39 -4.51 13.27
CA GLU A 51 14.44 -5.96 13.13
C GLU A 51 15.68 -6.41 12.33
N SER A 52 16.14 -7.63 12.60
CA SER A 52 17.36 -8.20 12.00
C SER A 52 17.12 -9.28 10.96
N ASP A 53 15.88 -9.74 10.81
CA ASP A 53 15.55 -10.83 9.90
C ASP A 53 15.16 -10.29 8.53
N THR A 54 16.16 -10.13 7.67
CA THR A 54 16.00 -9.55 6.34
C THR A 54 15.69 -10.64 5.30
N GLN A 55 14.71 -10.35 4.44
CA GLN A 55 14.42 -11.18 3.26
C GLN A 55 15.15 -10.68 2.00
N HIS A 56 15.90 -9.58 2.11
CA HIS A 56 16.59 -8.92 0.98
C HIS A 56 15.60 -8.56 -0.15
N ARG A 57 14.60 -7.76 0.20
CA ARG A 57 13.57 -7.24 -0.72
C ARG A 57 13.79 -5.75 -1.01
N PRO A 58 14.81 -5.37 -1.80
CA PRO A 58 15.04 -3.98 -2.11
C PRO A 58 13.88 -3.40 -2.93
N ALA A 59 13.51 -2.19 -2.62
CA ALA A 59 12.49 -1.45 -3.34
C ALA A 59 12.73 0.05 -3.26
N LEU A 60 11.86 0.80 -3.94
CA LEU A 60 11.78 2.24 -3.77
C LEU A 60 10.51 2.58 -3.00
N THR A 61 10.60 3.57 -2.11
CA THR A 61 9.46 4.07 -1.34
C THR A 61 9.41 5.59 -1.36
N HIS A 62 8.21 6.14 -1.16
CA HIS A 62 8.04 7.57 -0.88
C HIS A 62 6.99 7.73 0.22
N PRO A 63 7.36 8.20 1.41
CA PRO A 63 6.44 8.49 2.48
C PRO A 63 5.72 9.84 2.24
N TYR A 64 4.42 9.88 2.49
CA TYR A 64 3.57 11.07 2.41
C TYR A 64 3.12 11.56 3.78
N VAL A 65 2.79 10.60 4.64
CA VAL A 65 2.28 10.80 5.99
C VAL A 65 2.98 9.84 6.92
N TYR A 66 3.62 10.35 7.95
CA TYR A 66 4.26 9.55 8.99
C TYR A 66 3.30 9.28 10.14
N TYR A 67 3.32 8.04 10.60
CA TYR A 67 2.67 7.64 11.84
C TYR A 67 3.56 7.96 13.03
N GLU A 68 3.06 8.79 13.94
CA GLU A 68 3.80 9.25 15.12
C GLU A 68 3.36 8.54 16.42
N GLY A 69 2.68 7.40 16.32
CA GLY A 69 2.15 6.68 17.50
C GLY A 69 0.93 7.34 18.12
N THR A 70 0.31 8.30 17.42
CA THR A 70 -0.87 9.04 17.87
C THR A 70 -2.08 8.79 16.97
N SER A 71 -3.21 9.41 17.28
CA SER A 71 -4.41 9.34 16.44
C SER A 71 -4.35 10.22 15.18
N LEU A 72 -3.24 10.91 14.95
CA LEU A 72 -3.01 11.77 13.78
C LEU A 72 -1.67 11.41 13.14
N GLY A 73 -1.62 11.42 11.82
CA GLY A 73 -0.38 11.35 11.07
C GLY A 73 0.16 12.76 10.75
N SER A 74 1.48 12.85 10.57
CA SER A 74 2.16 14.08 10.17
C SER A 74 2.39 14.07 8.67
N ILE A 75 1.87 15.08 7.95
CA ILE A 75 2.07 15.22 6.49
C ILE A 75 3.49 15.76 6.25
N ASP A 76 4.29 14.98 5.54
CA ASP A 76 5.70 15.31 5.25
C ASP A 76 5.95 15.65 3.78
N SER A 77 5.12 15.18 2.86
CA SER A 77 5.31 15.37 1.43
C SER A 77 4.17 16.14 0.79
N GLU A 78 4.51 17.11 -0.04
CA GLU A 78 3.52 17.84 -0.86
C GLU A 78 2.77 16.94 -1.86
N PHE A 79 3.38 15.80 -2.25
CA PHE A 79 2.74 14.80 -3.10
C PHE A 79 1.54 14.10 -2.43
N HIS A 80 1.38 14.24 -1.10
CA HIS A 80 0.14 13.82 -0.43
C HIS A 80 -1.11 14.42 -1.10
N LYS A 81 -1.03 15.66 -1.58
CA LYS A 81 -2.15 16.35 -2.25
C LYS A 81 -2.66 15.60 -3.48
N LEU A 82 -1.77 14.86 -4.16
CA LEU A 82 -2.12 14.02 -5.31
C LEU A 82 -3.12 12.91 -4.94
N PHE A 83 -3.18 12.48 -3.69
CA PHE A 83 -4.02 11.37 -3.26
C PHE A 83 -5.26 11.80 -2.48
N VAL A 84 -5.40 13.08 -2.16
CA VAL A 84 -6.57 13.59 -1.42
C VAL A 84 -7.91 13.20 -2.07
N PRO A 85 -8.12 13.33 -3.40
CA PRO A 85 -9.38 12.91 -4.02
C PRO A 85 -9.65 11.40 -3.88
N LEU A 86 -8.62 10.57 -4.00
CA LEU A 86 -8.72 9.12 -3.80
C LEU A 86 -9.13 8.81 -2.36
N LEU A 87 -8.50 9.48 -1.38
CA LEU A 87 -8.80 9.29 0.04
C LEU A 87 -10.20 9.79 0.41
N GLN A 88 -10.65 10.92 -0.16
CA GLN A 88 -12.01 11.43 0.02
C GLN A 88 -13.05 10.43 -0.51
N ARG A 89 -12.78 9.81 -1.67
CA ARG A 89 -13.65 8.78 -2.23
C ARG A 89 -13.67 7.52 -1.35
N ALA A 90 -12.53 7.12 -0.80
CA ALA A 90 -12.45 6.01 0.15
C ALA A 90 -13.24 6.32 1.44
N ALA A 91 -13.04 7.49 2.03
CA ALA A 91 -13.79 7.93 3.21
C ALA A 91 -15.30 7.95 2.95
N PHE A 92 -15.73 8.51 1.82
CA PHE A 92 -17.15 8.49 1.44
C PHE A 92 -17.70 7.07 1.33
N LYS A 93 -16.95 6.16 0.68
CA LYS A 93 -17.35 4.74 0.54
C LYS A 93 -17.46 4.04 1.90
N LEU A 94 -16.61 4.41 2.84
CA LEU A 94 -16.57 3.87 4.20
C LEU A 94 -17.59 4.54 5.15
N GLY A 95 -18.27 5.59 4.71
CA GLY A 95 -19.15 6.38 5.56
C GLY A 95 -18.41 7.16 6.66
N MET A 96 -17.15 7.49 6.40
CA MET A 96 -16.33 8.30 7.31
C MET A 96 -16.66 9.78 7.10
N PRO A 97 -16.82 10.57 8.18
CA PRO A 97 -17.19 11.99 8.07
C PRO A 97 -16.04 12.87 7.56
N TYR A 98 -14.82 12.42 7.71
CA TYR A 98 -13.59 13.09 7.26
C TYR A 98 -12.48 12.08 6.99
N VAL A 99 -11.45 12.50 6.27
CA VAL A 99 -10.23 11.70 6.06
C VAL A 99 -9.25 12.00 7.19
N ASN A 100 -8.85 10.97 7.90
CA ASN A 100 -7.74 11.01 8.84
C ASN A 100 -6.72 9.96 8.43
N ALA A 101 -5.66 10.39 7.75
CA ALA A 101 -4.57 9.51 7.37
C ALA A 101 -3.55 9.41 8.53
N LEU A 102 -3.39 8.22 9.06
CA LEU A 102 -2.38 7.92 10.07
C LEU A 102 -1.00 7.72 9.45
N GLN A 103 -0.96 7.01 8.32
CA GLN A 103 0.23 6.75 7.54
C GLN A 103 -0.12 6.75 6.06
N GLY A 104 0.81 7.16 5.21
CA GLY A 104 0.67 7.11 3.77
C GLY A 104 2.02 7.00 3.08
N ARG A 105 2.16 6.06 2.15
CA ARG A 105 3.40 5.82 1.41
C ARG A 105 3.14 5.14 0.07
N SER A 106 4.03 5.32 -0.88
CA SER A 106 4.11 4.51 -2.09
C SER A 106 5.26 3.53 -2.02
N PHE A 107 5.08 2.40 -2.71
CA PHE A 107 6.13 1.43 -2.95
C PHE A 107 6.23 1.13 -4.44
N LEU A 108 7.47 1.01 -4.91
CA LEU A 108 7.80 0.53 -6.25
C LEU A 108 8.75 -0.65 -6.11
N GLN A 109 8.20 -1.84 -6.39
CA GLN A 109 8.91 -3.11 -6.34
C GLN A 109 9.25 -3.57 -7.77
N PHE A 110 10.40 -4.18 -7.91
CA PHE A 110 10.92 -4.68 -9.17
C PHE A 110 10.94 -6.21 -9.17
N PRO A 111 10.88 -6.85 -10.34
CA PRO A 111 11.14 -8.29 -10.43
C PRO A 111 12.49 -8.65 -9.84
N LEU A 112 12.47 -9.51 -8.83
CA LEU A 112 13.67 -10.03 -8.18
C LEU A 112 13.85 -11.49 -8.58
N ASN A 113 15.07 -11.87 -8.92
CA ASN A 113 15.40 -13.26 -9.23
C ASN A 113 15.60 -14.08 -7.95
N LEU A 114 14.49 -14.35 -7.26
CA LEU A 114 14.48 -15.01 -5.97
C LEU A 114 14.46 -16.54 -6.14
N LYS A 115 15.28 -17.23 -5.38
CA LYS A 115 15.39 -18.70 -5.45
C LYS A 115 14.40 -19.43 -4.53
N ASN A 116 13.98 -18.82 -3.42
CA ASN A 116 13.27 -19.54 -2.37
C ASN A 116 12.08 -18.80 -1.76
N TYR A 117 11.85 -17.53 -2.08
CA TYR A 117 10.81 -16.71 -1.45
C TYR A 117 10.14 -15.81 -2.50
N ASP A 118 8.89 -16.05 -2.74
CA ASP A 118 8.02 -15.28 -3.63
C ASP A 118 7.07 -14.34 -2.88
N VAL A 119 7.01 -14.47 -1.55
CA VAL A 119 6.10 -13.71 -0.68
C VAL A 119 6.89 -13.00 0.41
N ASP A 120 6.59 -11.73 0.64
CA ASP A 120 7.16 -10.96 1.73
C ASP A 120 6.61 -11.41 3.10
N ASN A 121 7.27 -11.06 4.20
CA ASN A 121 6.79 -11.42 5.53
C ASN A 121 5.39 -10.85 5.79
N PRO A 122 4.43 -11.66 6.27
CA PRO A 122 3.14 -11.18 6.69
C PRO A 122 3.25 -10.18 7.85
N HIS A 123 2.52 -9.07 7.76
CA HIS A 123 2.59 -8.00 8.74
C HIS A 123 1.25 -7.28 8.91
N ILE A 124 1.21 -6.41 9.89
CA ILE A 124 0.22 -5.35 10.11
C ILE A 124 0.94 -4.01 9.94
N ASP A 125 0.35 -3.07 9.22
CA ASP A 125 1.02 -1.81 8.87
C ASP A 125 1.35 -0.91 10.07
N LEU A 126 0.47 -0.87 11.08
CA LEU A 126 0.65 -0.05 12.26
C LEU A 126 0.82 -0.92 13.51
N VAL A 127 1.86 -0.65 14.28
CA VAL A 127 2.08 -1.31 15.56
C VAL A 127 0.97 -1.01 16.56
N GLU A 128 0.83 -1.91 17.51
CA GLU A 128 -0.23 -2.07 18.50
C GLU A 128 -1.05 -0.85 18.89
N GLY A 129 -2.37 -1.02 18.92
CA GLY A 129 -3.31 -0.17 19.64
C GLY A 129 -4.18 0.75 18.78
N HIS A 130 -3.88 0.96 17.51
CA HIS A 130 -4.68 1.85 16.66
C HIS A 130 -5.51 1.08 15.63
N LYS A 131 -6.82 1.12 15.84
CA LYS A 131 -7.75 0.64 14.81
C LYS A 131 -7.57 1.49 13.56
N HIS A 132 -7.30 0.83 12.44
CA HIS A 132 -7.11 1.50 11.15
C HIS A 132 -7.70 0.66 10.03
N ILE A 133 -7.90 1.32 8.90
CA ILE A 133 -8.37 0.73 7.66
C ILE A 133 -7.27 0.91 6.64
N VAL A 134 -6.85 -0.17 6.01
CA VAL A 134 -5.90 -0.12 4.89
C VAL A 134 -6.67 0.24 3.62
N VAL A 135 -6.16 1.24 2.90
CA VAL A 135 -6.59 1.62 1.56
C VAL A 135 -5.38 1.47 0.64
N LEU A 136 -5.33 0.38 -0.11
CA LEU A 136 -4.24 0.07 -1.02
C LEU A 136 -4.72 0.25 -2.46
N TYR A 137 -4.14 1.23 -3.15
CA TYR A 137 -4.42 1.55 -4.55
C TYR A 137 -3.30 1.04 -5.45
N TYR A 138 -3.66 0.37 -6.55
CA TYR A 138 -2.71 -0.12 -7.54
C TYR A 138 -2.56 0.87 -8.70
N VAL A 139 -1.32 1.31 -8.90
CA VAL A 139 -0.95 2.31 -9.91
C VAL A 139 -0.83 1.70 -11.31
N CYS A 140 -0.46 0.44 -11.38
CA CYS A 140 -0.30 -0.32 -12.63
C CYS A 140 -0.71 -1.78 -12.45
N ASP A 141 -0.88 -2.47 -13.56
CA ASP A 141 -1.01 -3.92 -13.57
C ASP A 141 0.30 -4.57 -13.14
N SER A 142 0.22 -5.65 -12.38
CA SER A 142 1.37 -6.43 -11.95
C SER A 142 0.99 -7.88 -11.68
N ASP A 143 1.99 -8.74 -11.67
CA ASP A 143 1.89 -10.16 -11.33
C ASP A 143 2.27 -10.46 -9.86
N GLY A 144 2.52 -9.43 -9.07
CA GLY A 144 2.75 -9.54 -7.62
C GLY A 144 1.47 -9.27 -6.81
N ASP A 145 0.77 -10.31 -6.39
CA ASP A 145 -0.49 -10.20 -5.66
C ASP A 145 -0.32 -9.56 -4.27
N THR A 146 -1.39 -8.94 -3.78
CA THR A 146 -1.55 -8.70 -2.34
C THR A 146 -2.31 -9.88 -1.74
N ILE A 147 -1.74 -10.49 -0.69
CA ILE A 147 -2.34 -11.61 0.01
C ILE A 147 -2.82 -11.14 1.37
N ILE A 148 -4.08 -11.35 1.67
CA ILE A 148 -4.71 -11.03 2.95
C ILE A 148 -5.07 -12.34 3.63
N TYR A 149 -4.70 -12.47 4.90
CA TYR A 149 -4.88 -13.68 5.69
C TYR A 149 -6.08 -13.56 6.65
N ASN A 150 -6.51 -14.69 7.19
CA ASN A 150 -7.53 -14.72 8.24
C ASN A 150 -6.96 -14.31 9.61
N GLU A 151 -5.67 -14.47 9.79
CA GLU A 151 -4.97 -14.19 11.03
C GLU A 151 -4.86 -12.68 11.28
N ARG A 152 -4.95 -12.30 12.54
CA ARG A 152 -4.92 -10.91 13.04
C ARG A 152 -3.72 -10.62 13.94
N LYS A 153 -2.78 -11.53 13.97
CA LYS A 153 -1.49 -11.47 14.69
C LYS A 153 -0.53 -12.47 14.08
N GLU A 154 0.71 -12.35 14.43
CA GLU A 154 1.75 -13.32 14.05
C GLU A 154 1.32 -14.76 14.35
N SER A 155 1.61 -15.66 13.43
CA SER A 155 1.26 -17.07 13.48
C SER A 155 2.33 -17.91 12.80
N GLU A 156 2.52 -19.15 13.26
CA GLU A 156 3.38 -20.12 12.58
C GLU A 156 2.80 -20.54 11.21
N THR A 157 1.50 -20.41 11.05
CA THR A 157 0.79 -20.75 9.81
C THR A 157 -0.23 -19.67 9.48
N TYR A 158 -0.32 -19.34 8.19
CA TYR A 158 -1.28 -18.37 7.69
C TYR A 158 -2.26 -19.01 6.72
N THR A 159 -3.55 -18.68 6.85
CA THR A 159 -4.61 -19.14 5.96
C THR A 159 -5.07 -18.00 5.07
N ILE A 160 -4.95 -18.17 3.76
CA ILE A 160 -5.32 -17.13 2.79
C ILE A 160 -6.83 -16.89 2.85
N LYS A 161 -7.18 -15.64 3.14
CA LYS A 161 -8.55 -15.14 3.06
C LYS A 161 -8.87 -14.63 1.66
N GLN A 162 -7.96 -13.86 1.09
CA GLN A 162 -8.12 -13.31 -0.26
C GLN A 162 -6.77 -13.01 -0.89
N ARG A 163 -6.67 -13.24 -2.21
CA ARG A 163 -5.62 -12.73 -3.08
C ARG A 163 -6.20 -11.63 -3.96
N VAL A 164 -5.45 -10.55 -4.14
CA VAL A 164 -5.84 -9.43 -4.98
C VAL A 164 -4.72 -9.12 -5.96
N THR A 165 -4.95 -9.45 -7.23
CA THR A 165 -4.01 -9.14 -8.30
C THR A 165 -4.04 -7.64 -8.61
N PRO A 166 -2.89 -6.98 -8.66
CA PRO A 166 -2.78 -5.57 -9.03
C PRO A 166 -3.35 -5.31 -10.42
N LYS A 167 -4.20 -4.30 -10.51
CA LYS A 167 -4.73 -3.76 -11.77
C LYS A 167 -4.78 -2.24 -11.65
N GLN A 168 -4.36 -1.54 -12.69
CA GLN A 168 -4.43 -0.08 -12.68
C GLN A 168 -5.83 0.41 -12.30
N GLY A 169 -5.90 1.35 -11.37
CA GLY A 169 -7.17 1.91 -10.89
C GLY A 169 -7.94 1.07 -9.88
N ARG A 170 -7.48 -0.16 -9.59
CA ARG A 170 -8.06 -1.00 -8.54
C ARG A 170 -7.66 -0.50 -7.16
N VAL A 171 -8.60 -0.54 -6.22
CA VAL A 171 -8.33 -0.36 -4.79
C VAL A 171 -8.75 -1.62 -4.04
N VAL A 172 -8.01 -1.98 -3.03
CA VAL A 172 -8.44 -2.92 -1.99
C VAL A 172 -8.50 -2.18 -0.65
N ILE A 173 -9.62 -2.34 0.05
CA ILE A 173 -9.87 -1.72 1.36
C ILE A 173 -10.21 -2.82 2.33
N PHE A 174 -9.51 -2.88 3.45
CA PHE A 174 -9.71 -3.93 4.45
C PHE A 174 -9.36 -3.47 5.86
N ASP A 175 -9.82 -4.24 6.84
CA ASP A 175 -9.49 -4.05 8.26
C ASP A 175 -7.97 -4.18 8.47
N GLY A 176 -7.33 -3.13 8.95
CA GLY A 176 -5.89 -3.07 9.16
C GLY A 176 -5.32 -4.07 10.17
N TRP A 177 -6.18 -4.74 10.94
CA TRP A 177 -5.78 -5.84 11.81
C TRP A 177 -5.61 -7.20 11.10
N LEU A 178 -6.00 -7.30 9.84
CA LEU A 178 -5.73 -8.52 9.07
C LEU A 178 -4.26 -8.55 8.67
N MET A 179 -3.60 -9.66 9.00
CA MET A 179 -2.24 -9.92 8.50
C MET A 179 -2.29 -9.94 6.97
N HIS A 180 -1.32 -9.31 6.36
CA HIS A 180 -1.25 -9.23 4.90
C HIS A 180 0.20 -9.13 4.42
N THR A 181 0.39 -9.38 3.14
CA THR A 181 1.72 -9.35 2.53
C THR A 181 1.64 -9.05 1.04
N ALA A 182 2.79 -8.75 0.44
CA ALA A 182 2.98 -8.68 -1.00
C ALA A 182 3.68 -9.95 -1.51
N GLU A 183 3.22 -10.44 -2.64
CA GLU A 183 3.97 -11.37 -3.48
C GLU A 183 4.92 -10.57 -4.37
N GLN A 184 6.16 -11.03 -4.52
CA GLN A 184 7.12 -10.35 -5.35
C GLN A 184 6.73 -10.45 -6.82
N PRO A 185 6.76 -9.36 -7.59
CA PRO A 185 6.51 -9.43 -9.02
C PRO A 185 7.61 -10.22 -9.73
N ILE A 186 7.24 -10.97 -10.76
CA ILE A 186 8.16 -11.81 -11.55
C ILE A 186 8.50 -11.16 -12.88
N ASN A 187 7.51 -10.60 -13.57
CA ASN A 187 7.68 -10.06 -14.92
C ASN A 187 7.49 -8.54 -15.00
N ASN A 188 6.66 -7.99 -14.13
CA ASN A 188 6.26 -6.59 -14.16
C ASN A 188 6.69 -5.87 -12.88
N ILE A 189 6.83 -4.56 -12.94
CA ILE A 189 6.96 -3.76 -11.72
C ILE A 189 5.63 -3.78 -10.94
N ARG A 190 5.71 -3.64 -9.63
CA ARG A 190 4.54 -3.46 -8.76
C ARG A 190 4.62 -2.09 -8.09
N CYS A 191 3.70 -1.19 -8.49
CA CYS A 191 3.61 0.15 -7.91
C CYS A 191 2.28 0.30 -7.17
N VAL A 192 2.34 0.64 -5.90
CA VAL A 192 1.16 0.79 -5.03
C VAL A 192 1.24 2.07 -4.21
N VAL A 193 0.08 2.57 -3.83
CA VAL A 193 -0.10 3.65 -2.86
C VAL A 193 -0.88 3.08 -1.69
N ASN A 194 -0.27 3.06 -0.52
CA ASN A 194 -0.84 2.51 0.71
C ASN A 194 -1.14 3.64 1.71
N TYR A 195 -2.37 3.70 2.18
CA TYR A 195 -2.79 4.58 3.26
C TYR A 195 -3.49 3.81 4.38
N ASN A 196 -3.18 4.19 5.61
CA ASN A 196 -3.84 3.73 6.82
C ASN A 196 -4.71 4.86 7.35
N LEU A 197 -6.03 4.66 7.35
CA LEU A 197 -7.03 5.64 7.76
C LEU A 197 -7.67 5.26 9.11
N ASN A 198 -8.07 6.29 9.87
CA ASN A 198 -8.83 6.12 11.12
C ASN A 198 -9.97 7.14 11.21
#